data_7dbfb486a72d822f7d868958bdd0ca78
#
_entry.id   7dbfb486a72d822f7d868958bdd0ca78
#
_cell.length_a   1.000
_cell.length_b   1.000
_cell.length_c   1.000
_cell.angle_alpha   90.00
_cell.angle_beta   90.00
_cell.angle_gamma   90.00
#
_symmetry.space_group_name_H-M   'P 1'
#
loop_
_entity.id
_entity.type
_entity.pdbx_description
1 polymer ?
#
loop_
_entity_poly.entity_id
_entity_poly.type
_entity_poly.pdbx_seq_one_letter_code
_entity_poly.pdbx_strand_id
1 'polypeptide(L)'
;MEDGRCDPDGPSHPRAFPGEEAGRSEPQPAELRVDFPVSVVLPAGGTGERTGLSTPKQFCSVLGRPLVSFTVQAFERVSWIQSVVVVVAKENMELMTDIVQRFQHRKVRVVAGGSTRHRSICNGVLALGEEEEEEGRPVSADRPKVVIIHDAVRPFVEEEFLYKIAVAAKEHGAAGAIRPLVSTVIATTSEGYLDHSLERGKYRASEMPQGFTYNVIHQAYQRCTESDFEFGTECLHLALQYCGTNAKLIEGPPTLWKVTYKRDLAAAESIIKESLSGSACVITGGSAGAVTLADTLQKAAAALDLELDVVSDLTGDNGRYLSEECNFIQVSVNGSCLSEVKSFLMDLEAANRALLHPLVVIWVRLCRPDEPVMPEPAAIMDVASAAKLRNILLYGIRLHQSKDPERWERSVSRVAEITSALIRERSPALVGQLLQA
;
A
#
# COMPACT_ATOMS: atom_id res chain seq x y z
N MET A 1 -1.06 -67.87 25.96
CA MET A 1 -2.23 -68.02 26.84
C MET A 1 -2.92 -66.71 26.74
N GLU A 2 -3.84 -66.71 26.06
CA GLU A 2 -5.28 -66.86 25.75
C GLU A 2 -5.79 -65.47 25.38
N ASP A 3 -6.17 -65.26 24.20
CA ASP A 3 -7.37 -65.72 23.43
C ASP A 3 -8.65 -65.01 23.93
N GLY A 4 -9.33 -64.40 22.99
CA GLY A 4 -10.74 -64.07 23.12
C GLY A 4 -11.17 -62.87 22.29
N ARG A 5 -11.32 -63.07 21.02
CA ARG A 5 -12.51 -63.19 20.16
C ARG A 5 -13.36 -61.94 19.97
N CYS A 6 -13.46 -61.62 18.73
CA CYS A 6 -14.51 -60.86 18.01
C CYS A 6 -15.93 -61.41 18.29
N ASP A 7 -16.94 -60.53 18.21
CA ASP A 7 -18.02 -60.74 17.22
C ASP A 7 -18.99 -59.54 17.18
N PRO A 8 -19.84 -59.50 16.12
CA PRO A 8 -20.22 -58.26 15.48
C PRO A 8 -21.76 -58.00 15.57
N ASP A 9 -22.20 -57.03 14.75
CA ASP A 9 -23.56 -56.79 14.24
C ASP A 9 -24.49 -55.81 14.97
N GLY A 10 -24.87 -54.80 14.19
CA GLY A 10 -26.17 -54.18 14.30
C GLY A 10 -26.21 -52.77 13.67
N PRO A 11 -27.00 -52.56 12.59
CA PRO A 11 -27.00 -51.25 11.91
C PRO A 11 -27.92 -50.27 12.61
N SER A 12 -27.40 -49.11 12.97
CA SER A 12 -28.21 -47.99 13.44
C SER A 12 -28.37 -46.91 12.37
N HIS A 13 -29.62 -46.59 12.09
CA HIS A 13 -30.14 -45.61 11.14
C HIS A 13 -29.52 -44.23 11.25
N PRO A 14 -29.50 -43.45 10.15
CA PRO A 14 -29.00 -42.06 10.16
C PRO A 14 -30.03 -41.16 10.87
N ARG A 15 -29.56 -40.39 11.86
CA ARG A 15 -30.33 -39.32 12.46
C ARG A 15 -30.31 -38.12 11.51
N ALA A 16 -31.50 -37.61 11.24
CA ALA A 16 -31.76 -36.39 10.49
C ALA A 16 -31.07 -35.16 11.15
N PHE A 17 -30.44 -34.36 10.33
CA PHE A 17 -29.93 -33.03 10.70
C PHE A 17 -31.11 -32.05 10.85
N PRO A 18 -31.15 -31.20 11.89
CA PRO A 18 -32.10 -30.11 11.96
C PRO A 18 -31.63 -28.93 11.09
N GLY A 19 -32.62 -28.32 10.50
CA GLY A 19 -32.75 -27.16 9.66
C GLY A 19 -31.66 -26.10 9.62
N GLU A 20 -31.50 -25.59 8.44
CA GLU A 20 -30.87 -24.33 8.05
C GLU A 20 -31.30 -23.19 8.98
N GLU A 21 -30.37 -22.65 9.74
CA GLU A 21 -30.49 -21.32 10.28
C GLU A 21 -29.88 -20.33 9.30
N ALA A 22 -30.74 -19.46 8.80
CA ALA A 22 -30.44 -18.33 7.94
C ALA A 22 -29.45 -17.35 8.58
N GLY A 23 -28.50 -16.88 7.76
CA GLY A 23 -27.96 -15.52 7.86
C GLY A 23 -27.18 -15.20 9.12
N ARG A 24 -25.98 -15.77 9.31
CA ARG A 24 -24.96 -15.09 10.08
C ARG A 24 -24.18 -14.17 9.11
N SER A 25 -24.50 -12.87 9.19
CA SER A 25 -23.59 -11.83 8.69
C SER A 25 -22.21 -12.07 9.29
N GLU A 26 -21.17 -12.17 8.48
CA GLU A 26 -19.80 -12.18 8.95
C GLU A 26 -19.59 -10.95 9.85
N PRO A 27 -18.97 -11.10 11.02
CA PRO A 27 -18.69 -9.96 11.86
C PRO A 27 -17.73 -9.04 11.11
N GLN A 28 -18.15 -7.80 10.88
CA GLN A 28 -17.26 -6.76 10.39
C GLN A 28 -16.01 -6.74 11.27
N PRO A 29 -14.80 -6.63 10.71
CA PRO A 29 -13.58 -6.57 11.50
C PRO A 29 -13.72 -5.44 12.52
N ALA A 30 -13.56 -5.80 13.81
CA ALA A 30 -13.64 -4.83 14.89
C ALA A 30 -12.66 -3.71 14.62
N GLU A 31 -13.13 -2.46 14.53
CA GLU A 31 -12.26 -1.29 14.38
C GLU A 31 -11.18 -1.31 15.44
N LEU A 32 -9.91 -1.37 15.01
CA LEU A 32 -8.77 -1.30 15.90
C LEU A 32 -8.72 0.09 16.53
N ARG A 33 -9.06 0.20 17.80
CA ARG A 33 -9.11 1.48 18.53
C ARG A 33 -7.93 1.61 19.48
N VAL A 34 -7.23 2.72 19.37
CA VAL A 34 -6.19 3.16 20.31
C VAL A 34 -6.73 4.37 21.06
N ASP A 35 -6.81 4.28 22.39
CA ASP A 35 -7.40 5.29 23.29
C ASP A 35 -6.40 6.32 23.82
N PHE A 36 -5.22 6.39 23.22
CA PHE A 36 -4.14 7.30 23.59
C PHE A 36 -3.50 7.91 22.35
N PRO A 37 -2.91 9.13 22.48
CA PRO A 37 -2.28 9.81 21.35
C PRO A 37 -1.01 9.10 20.88
N VAL A 38 -0.93 8.84 19.56
CA VAL A 38 0.23 8.24 18.89
C VAL A 38 0.71 9.13 17.77
N SER A 39 2.03 9.41 17.75
CA SER A 39 2.69 10.12 16.66
C SER A 39 3.84 9.31 16.08
N VAL A 40 4.24 9.64 14.87
CA VAL A 40 5.25 8.90 14.12
C VAL A 40 6.43 9.79 13.76
N VAL A 41 7.65 9.24 13.85
CA VAL A 41 8.88 9.88 13.36
C VAL A 41 9.46 9.04 12.22
N LEU A 42 9.59 9.64 11.04
CA LEU A 42 10.14 9.04 9.82
C LEU A 42 11.50 9.68 9.46
N PRO A 43 12.65 9.12 9.88
CA PRO A 43 13.94 9.58 9.41
C PRO A 43 14.09 9.31 7.90
N ALA A 44 14.27 10.36 7.13
CA ALA A 44 14.36 10.39 5.68
C ALA A 44 15.59 11.18 5.17
N GLY A 45 16.61 11.39 6.01
CA GLY A 45 17.82 12.19 5.69
C GLY A 45 18.93 11.43 4.99
N GLY A 46 18.78 10.10 4.74
CA GLY A 46 19.86 9.27 4.16
C GLY A 46 20.14 9.59 2.69
N THR A 47 21.42 9.59 2.29
CA THR A 47 21.90 9.84 0.91
C THR A 47 21.56 8.72 -0.07
N GLY A 48 21.35 7.49 0.43
CA GLY A 48 20.97 6.35 -0.42
C GLY A 48 22.12 5.75 -1.24
N GLU A 49 23.37 5.94 -0.87
CA GLU A 49 24.58 5.50 -1.60
C GLU A 49 24.54 4.05 -2.11
N ARG A 50 23.95 3.14 -1.32
CA ARG A 50 23.82 1.71 -1.69
C ARG A 50 22.93 1.46 -2.91
N THR A 51 22.11 2.41 -3.34
CA THR A 51 21.30 2.28 -4.57
C THR A 51 22.09 2.57 -5.83
N GLY A 52 23.21 3.33 -5.72
CA GLY A 52 23.97 3.83 -6.85
C GLY A 52 23.22 4.87 -7.71
N LEU A 53 22.10 5.41 -7.21
CA LEU A 53 21.30 6.43 -7.89
C LEU A 53 21.71 7.83 -7.43
N SER A 54 21.61 8.81 -8.33
CA SER A 54 21.84 10.23 -8.02
C SER A 54 20.76 10.82 -7.11
N THR A 55 19.55 10.28 -7.15
CA THR A 55 18.43 10.69 -6.30
C THR A 55 18.41 9.83 -5.03
N PRO A 56 18.34 10.42 -3.83
CA PRO A 56 18.15 9.66 -2.60
C PRO A 56 16.91 8.77 -2.69
N LYS A 57 17.05 7.51 -2.26
CA LYS A 57 16.06 6.44 -2.49
C LYS A 57 14.64 6.77 -2.00
N GLN A 58 14.49 7.54 -0.91
CA GLN A 58 13.20 7.98 -0.39
C GLN A 58 12.45 8.89 -1.36
N PHE A 59 13.18 9.57 -2.26
CA PHE A 59 12.61 10.43 -3.29
C PHE A 59 12.55 9.79 -4.68
N CYS A 60 13.05 8.54 -4.82
CA CYS A 60 12.91 7.80 -6.07
C CYS A 60 11.42 7.57 -6.38
N SER A 61 11.06 7.77 -7.64
CA SER A 61 9.68 7.61 -8.10
C SER A 61 9.32 6.13 -8.29
N VAL A 62 8.19 5.75 -7.73
CA VAL A 62 7.50 4.48 -7.93
C VAL A 62 6.10 4.81 -8.45
N LEU A 63 5.73 4.37 -9.65
CA LEU A 63 4.46 4.71 -10.31
C LEU A 63 4.15 6.23 -10.33
N GLY A 64 5.17 7.06 -10.55
CA GLY A 64 5.02 8.52 -10.62
C GLY A 64 4.99 9.23 -9.26
N ARG A 65 5.15 8.52 -8.15
CA ARG A 65 5.07 9.04 -6.79
C ARG A 65 6.35 8.71 -6.00
N PRO A 66 6.94 9.64 -5.21
CA PRO A 66 8.11 9.37 -4.38
C PRO A 66 7.85 8.28 -3.34
N LEU A 67 8.84 7.40 -3.12
CA LEU A 67 8.72 6.28 -2.18
C LEU A 67 8.29 6.72 -0.77
N VAL A 68 8.85 7.82 -0.26
CA VAL A 68 8.50 8.38 1.06
C VAL A 68 7.00 8.69 1.19
N SER A 69 6.36 9.13 0.10
CA SER A 69 4.94 9.47 0.10
C SER A 69 4.05 8.23 0.31
N PHE A 70 4.45 7.04 -0.17
CA PHE A 70 3.76 5.78 0.14
C PHE A 70 3.88 5.43 1.63
N THR A 71 5.08 5.59 2.21
CA THR A 71 5.28 5.35 3.64
C THR A 71 4.44 6.31 4.48
N VAL A 72 4.45 7.61 4.16
CA VAL A 72 3.61 8.60 4.84
C VAL A 72 2.14 8.20 4.78
N GLN A 73 1.63 7.85 3.60
CA GLN A 73 0.23 7.45 3.44
C GLN A 73 -0.13 6.21 4.27
N ALA A 74 0.79 5.25 4.41
CA ALA A 74 0.55 4.06 5.22
C ALA A 74 0.25 4.41 6.69
N PHE A 75 0.81 5.51 7.21
CA PHE A 75 0.51 6.01 8.54
C PHE A 75 -0.68 6.97 8.58
N GLU A 76 -0.85 7.83 7.57
CA GLU A 76 -1.96 8.81 7.54
C GLU A 76 -3.34 8.16 7.44
N ARG A 77 -3.45 7.00 6.76
CA ARG A 77 -4.70 6.24 6.65
C ARG A 77 -5.18 5.67 7.99
N VAL A 78 -4.27 5.52 8.95
CA VAL A 78 -4.58 5.01 10.29
C VAL A 78 -5.21 6.11 11.12
N SER A 79 -6.47 5.91 11.53
CA SER A 79 -7.30 6.94 12.16
C SER A 79 -6.74 7.43 13.50
N TRP A 80 -6.18 6.52 14.31
CA TRP A 80 -5.64 6.81 15.64
C TRP A 80 -4.21 7.39 15.64
N ILE A 81 -3.54 7.52 14.49
CA ILE A 81 -2.28 8.26 14.37
C ILE A 81 -2.59 9.73 14.16
N GLN A 82 -2.09 10.59 15.06
CA GLN A 82 -2.37 12.02 15.09
C GLN A 82 -1.46 12.79 14.14
N SER A 83 -0.16 12.54 14.18
CA SER A 83 0.83 13.27 13.39
C SER A 83 1.99 12.40 12.94
N VAL A 84 2.62 12.81 11.83
CA VAL A 84 3.79 12.17 11.23
C VAL A 84 4.87 13.23 11.03
N VAL A 85 5.97 13.12 11.76
CA VAL A 85 7.13 13.99 11.59
C VAL A 85 8.10 13.33 10.61
N VAL A 86 8.28 13.94 9.44
CA VAL A 86 9.24 13.48 8.43
C VAL A 86 10.53 14.31 8.58
N VAL A 87 11.63 13.61 8.88
CA VAL A 87 12.92 14.26 9.17
C VAL A 87 13.84 14.09 7.97
N VAL A 88 14.13 15.17 7.26
CA VAL A 88 14.94 15.19 6.04
C VAL A 88 16.23 15.99 6.21
N ALA A 89 17.22 15.77 5.35
CA ALA A 89 18.39 16.63 5.27
C ALA A 89 17.98 18.09 4.92
N LYS A 90 18.71 19.09 5.41
CA LYS A 90 18.36 20.51 5.23
C LYS A 90 18.13 20.88 3.77
N GLU A 91 18.95 20.39 2.88
CA GLU A 91 18.86 20.61 1.43
C GLU A 91 17.60 20.01 0.78
N ASN A 92 16.92 19.08 1.46
CA ASN A 92 15.73 18.43 0.95
C ASN A 92 14.42 18.92 1.62
N MET A 93 14.49 19.95 2.45
CA MET A 93 13.32 20.50 3.15
C MET A 93 12.24 20.99 2.16
N GLU A 94 12.66 21.79 1.19
CA GLU A 94 11.77 22.33 0.14
C GLU A 94 11.15 21.21 -0.68
N LEU A 95 11.97 20.27 -1.17
CA LEU A 95 11.49 19.09 -1.92
C LEU A 95 10.45 18.28 -1.12
N MET A 96 10.70 18.04 0.16
CA MET A 96 9.75 17.28 0.99
C MET A 96 8.45 18.06 1.22
N THR A 97 8.54 19.38 1.40
CA THR A 97 7.37 20.25 1.53
C THR A 97 6.52 20.24 0.27
N ASP A 98 7.14 20.29 -0.91
CA ASP A 98 6.46 20.16 -2.21
C ASP A 98 5.77 18.79 -2.35
N ILE A 99 6.41 17.72 -1.90
CA ILE A 99 5.82 16.37 -1.89
C ILE A 99 4.58 16.35 -0.98
N VAL A 100 4.67 16.92 0.23
CA VAL A 100 3.54 16.99 1.17
C VAL A 100 2.35 17.73 0.54
N GLN A 101 2.59 18.87 -0.08
CA GLN A 101 1.55 19.67 -0.74
C GLN A 101 0.97 18.95 -1.96
N ARG A 102 1.84 18.45 -2.85
CA ARG A 102 1.44 17.79 -4.10
C ARG A 102 0.58 16.56 -3.87
N PHE A 103 0.91 15.74 -2.87
CA PHE A 103 0.20 14.51 -2.55
C PHE A 103 -0.83 14.67 -1.43
N GLN A 104 -1.10 15.94 -1.04
CA GLN A 104 -2.13 16.33 -0.06
C GLN A 104 -2.00 15.60 1.29
N HIS A 105 -0.78 15.41 1.75
CA HIS A 105 -0.54 14.86 3.08
C HIS A 105 -0.97 15.85 4.16
N ARG A 106 -1.82 15.42 5.09
CA ARG A 106 -2.49 16.32 6.06
C ARG A 106 -1.96 16.20 7.49
N LYS A 107 -1.39 15.04 7.85
CA LYS A 107 -0.85 14.78 9.19
C LYS A 107 0.66 15.03 9.27
N VAL A 108 1.30 15.58 8.23
CA VAL A 108 2.74 15.66 8.09
C VAL A 108 3.31 17.00 8.54
N ARG A 109 4.35 16.93 9.39
CA ARG A 109 5.27 18.04 9.70
C ARG A 109 6.66 17.67 9.18
N VAL A 110 7.30 18.57 8.42
CA VAL A 110 8.66 18.39 7.90
C VAL A 110 9.66 19.07 8.81
N VAL A 111 10.71 18.34 9.21
CA VAL A 111 11.72 18.81 10.16
C VAL A 111 13.12 18.55 9.60
N ALA A 112 14.05 19.47 9.85
CA ALA A 112 15.44 19.30 9.47
C ALA A 112 16.13 18.24 10.34
N GLY A 113 16.82 17.29 9.69
CA GLY A 113 17.61 16.25 10.32
C GLY A 113 19.01 16.73 10.74
N GLY A 114 19.71 15.83 11.43
CA GLY A 114 21.12 15.97 11.76
C GLY A 114 22.02 15.17 10.81
N SER A 115 23.32 15.16 11.12
CA SER A 115 24.36 14.47 10.34
C SER A 115 24.22 12.94 10.35
N THR A 116 23.58 12.37 11.37
CA THR A 116 23.41 10.92 11.52
C THR A 116 21.95 10.53 11.68
N ARG A 117 21.67 9.22 11.57
CA ARG A 117 20.32 8.68 11.77
C ARG A 117 19.78 9.03 13.16
N HIS A 118 20.57 8.83 14.22
CA HIS A 118 20.14 9.11 15.60
C HIS A 118 19.92 10.60 15.84
N ARG A 119 20.74 11.50 15.30
CA ARG A 119 20.51 12.95 15.38
C ARG A 119 19.22 13.35 14.68
N SER A 120 18.93 12.74 13.53
CA SER A 120 17.68 12.99 12.81
C SER A 120 16.46 12.49 13.60
N ILE A 121 16.52 11.29 14.18
CA ILE A 121 15.42 10.77 15.01
C ILE A 121 15.23 11.66 16.26
N CYS A 122 16.32 12.05 16.91
CA CYS A 122 16.29 12.95 18.07
C CYS A 122 15.57 14.26 17.73
N ASN A 123 15.93 14.91 16.60
CA ASN A 123 15.25 16.12 16.14
C ASN A 123 13.74 15.90 15.92
N GLY A 124 13.37 14.74 15.35
CA GLY A 124 11.97 14.38 15.16
C GLY A 124 11.22 14.18 16.48
N VAL A 125 11.85 13.53 17.47
CA VAL A 125 11.26 13.33 18.80
C VAL A 125 11.11 14.67 19.54
N LEU A 126 12.12 15.55 19.46
CA LEU A 126 12.06 16.89 20.05
C LEU A 126 10.93 17.72 19.44
N ALA A 127 10.80 17.69 18.11
CA ALA A 127 9.73 18.39 17.39
C ALA A 127 8.31 17.96 17.81
N LEU A 128 8.12 16.75 18.31
CA LEU A 128 6.85 16.29 18.90
C LEU A 128 6.58 16.87 20.28
N GLY A 129 7.58 17.41 20.95
CA GLY A 129 7.45 18.05 22.25
C GLY A 129 7.43 19.58 22.20
N GLU A 130 7.77 20.17 21.04
CA GLU A 130 7.69 21.59 20.76
C GLU A 130 6.26 21.92 20.33
N GLU A 131 5.48 22.45 21.24
CA GLU A 131 4.17 23.01 20.94
C GLU A 131 4.37 24.39 20.32
N GLU A 132 3.62 24.72 19.28
CA GLU A 132 3.34 26.13 18.96
C GLU A 132 2.60 26.68 20.17
N GLU A 133 3.19 27.70 20.83
CA GLU A 133 2.58 28.44 21.94
C GLU A 133 1.31 29.14 21.41
N GLU A 134 0.20 28.42 21.32
CA GLU A 134 -1.12 29.04 21.27
C GLU A 134 -1.46 29.49 22.69
N GLU A 135 -1.53 30.80 22.87
CA GLU A 135 -1.87 31.43 24.13
C GLU A 135 -3.10 30.78 24.80
N GLY A 136 -2.87 30.05 25.90
CA GLY A 136 -3.91 29.56 26.79
C GLY A 136 -4.17 28.08 26.84
N ARG A 137 -3.43 27.22 26.11
CA ARG A 137 -3.55 25.75 26.24
C ARG A 137 -2.49 25.18 27.18
N PRO A 138 -2.85 24.24 28.08
CA PRO A 138 -1.85 23.62 28.95
C PRO A 138 -0.92 22.71 28.15
N VAL A 139 0.38 22.98 28.21
CA VAL A 139 1.51 22.35 27.49
C VAL A 139 1.55 20.78 27.55
N SER A 140 0.79 20.15 28.45
CA SER A 140 0.81 18.70 28.66
C SER A 140 -0.24 17.91 27.86
N ALA A 141 -1.23 18.58 27.24
CA ALA A 141 -2.39 17.89 26.64
C ALA A 141 -2.12 17.31 25.23
N ASP A 142 -1.15 17.87 24.50
CA ASP A 142 -0.93 17.54 23.08
C ASP A 142 0.29 16.62 22.83
N ARG A 143 1.08 16.31 23.87
CA ARG A 143 2.20 15.37 23.71
C ARG A 143 1.74 13.95 23.44
N PRO A 144 2.33 13.26 22.45
CA PRO A 144 1.96 11.87 22.19
C PRO A 144 2.30 10.98 23.41
N LYS A 145 1.42 10.04 23.71
CA LYS A 145 1.70 9.02 24.72
C LYS A 145 2.74 8.03 24.19
N VAL A 146 2.61 7.67 22.92
CA VAL A 146 3.49 6.74 22.22
C VAL A 146 4.05 7.38 20.95
N VAL A 147 5.35 7.21 20.72
CA VAL A 147 6.05 7.60 19.50
C VAL A 147 6.46 6.33 18.77
N ILE A 148 6.07 6.22 17.51
CA ILE A 148 6.51 5.16 16.60
C ILE A 148 7.64 5.71 15.73
N ILE A 149 8.80 5.07 15.75
CA ILE A 149 9.91 5.35 14.85
C ILE A 149 9.86 4.34 13.72
N HIS A 150 9.89 4.81 12.46
CA HIS A 150 9.84 3.94 11.29
C HIS A 150 10.69 4.49 10.15
N ASP A 151 11.30 3.62 9.34
CA ASP A 151 12.12 4.07 8.21
C ASP A 151 11.24 4.59 7.06
N ALA A 152 11.51 5.78 6.55
CA ALA A 152 10.78 6.40 5.42
C ALA A 152 10.81 5.61 4.10
N VAL A 153 11.57 4.54 4.05
CA VAL A 153 11.74 3.65 2.90
C VAL A 153 11.21 2.23 3.15
N ARG A 154 10.22 2.10 4.02
CA ARG A 154 9.47 0.86 4.28
C ARG A 154 7.98 1.12 4.11
N PRO A 155 7.46 1.11 2.86
CA PRO A 155 6.09 1.54 2.58
C PRO A 155 5.01 0.52 2.98
N PHE A 156 5.38 -0.73 3.27
CA PHE A 156 4.45 -1.84 3.50
C PHE A 156 4.28 -2.13 4.99
N VAL A 157 3.62 -1.24 5.72
CA VAL A 157 3.28 -1.43 7.12
C VAL A 157 1.77 -1.53 7.28
N GLU A 158 1.33 -2.55 7.98
CA GLU A 158 -0.09 -2.87 8.19
C GLU A 158 -0.59 -2.27 9.50
N GLU A 159 -1.83 -1.78 9.51
CA GLU A 159 -2.44 -1.15 10.68
C GLU A 159 -2.50 -2.10 11.89
N GLU A 160 -2.84 -3.38 11.69
CA GLU A 160 -2.88 -4.37 12.75
C GLU A 160 -1.52 -4.53 13.44
N PHE A 161 -0.44 -4.49 12.66
CA PHE A 161 0.90 -4.58 13.22
C PHE A 161 1.31 -3.30 13.95
N LEU A 162 0.94 -2.13 13.44
CA LEU A 162 1.13 -0.84 14.12
C LEU A 162 0.40 -0.82 15.47
N TYR A 163 -0.83 -1.34 15.51
CA TYR A 163 -1.61 -1.47 16.74
C TYR A 163 -0.89 -2.32 17.79
N LYS A 164 -0.39 -3.49 17.41
CA LYS A 164 0.39 -4.37 18.31
C LYS A 164 1.61 -3.67 18.90
N ILE A 165 2.35 -2.92 18.07
CA ILE A 165 3.51 -2.14 18.50
C ILE A 165 3.11 -1.00 19.44
N ALA A 166 2.06 -0.24 19.12
CA ALA A 166 1.63 0.90 19.91
C ALA A 166 1.14 0.48 21.31
N VAL A 167 0.31 -0.56 21.38
CA VAL A 167 -0.21 -1.10 22.64
C VAL A 167 0.91 -1.65 23.51
N ALA A 168 1.80 -2.47 22.94
CA ALA A 168 2.94 -3.01 23.67
C ALA A 168 3.92 -1.93 24.15
N ALA A 169 4.14 -0.88 23.35
CA ALA A 169 4.97 0.26 23.74
C ALA A 169 4.34 1.03 24.91
N LYS A 170 3.01 1.23 24.91
CA LYS A 170 2.29 1.86 26.04
C LYS A 170 2.46 1.03 27.32
N GLU A 171 2.34 -0.28 27.20
CA GLU A 171 2.37 -1.20 28.37
C GLU A 171 3.78 -1.38 28.94
N HIS A 172 4.78 -1.61 28.07
CA HIS A 172 6.14 -1.97 28.48
C HIS A 172 7.14 -0.82 28.43
N GLY A 173 6.74 0.38 27.95
CA GLY A 173 7.61 1.52 27.74
C GLY A 173 8.33 1.51 26.39
N ALA A 174 8.60 0.34 25.80
CA ALA A 174 9.16 0.16 24.47
C ALA A 174 8.73 -1.16 23.84
N ALA A 175 8.55 -1.18 22.53
CA ALA A 175 8.29 -2.38 21.73
C ALA A 175 8.95 -2.27 20.35
N GLY A 176 9.35 -3.39 19.74
CA GLY A 176 10.00 -3.36 18.44
C GLY A 176 9.70 -4.58 17.59
N ALA A 177 9.62 -4.32 16.29
CA ALA A 177 9.50 -5.35 15.28
C ALA A 177 10.79 -6.16 15.17
N ILE A 178 10.65 -7.47 15.08
CA ILE A 178 11.76 -8.38 14.81
C ILE A 178 11.42 -9.39 13.73
N ARG A 179 12.45 -9.98 13.14
CA ARG A 179 12.32 -11.11 12.22
C ARG A 179 13.33 -12.21 12.59
N PRO A 180 12.98 -13.49 12.39
CA PRO A 180 13.96 -14.57 12.46
C PRO A 180 15.12 -14.32 11.47
N LEU A 181 16.33 -14.69 11.86
CA LEU A 181 17.47 -14.65 10.93
C LEU A 181 17.33 -15.76 9.89
N VAL A 182 17.38 -15.40 8.62
CA VAL A 182 17.31 -16.34 7.50
C VAL A 182 18.71 -16.88 7.19
N SER A 183 19.71 -15.99 7.15
CA SER A 183 21.11 -16.34 6.85
C SER A 183 21.85 -16.82 8.09
N THR A 184 22.91 -17.62 7.88
CA THR A 184 23.89 -17.90 8.94
C THR A 184 24.63 -16.62 9.29
N VAL A 185 24.77 -16.34 10.58
CA VAL A 185 25.51 -15.18 11.09
C VAL A 185 26.77 -15.66 11.77
N ILE A 186 27.89 -15.03 11.41
CA ILE A 186 29.22 -15.34 11.92
C ILE A 186 29.85 -14.09 12.52
N ALA A 187 30.72 -14.28 13.52
CA ALA A 187 31.62 -13.24 13.99
C ALA A 187 32.94 -13.32 13.22
N THR A 188 33.57 -12.17 13.01
CA THR A 188 34.88 -12.08 12.34
C THR A 188 35.90 -11.42 13.24
N THR A 189 37.20 -11.83 13.10
CA THR A 189 38.33 -11.14 13.71
C THR A 189 38.53 -9.77 13.04
N SER A 190 39.31 -8.88 13.68
CA SER A 190 39.73 -7.59 13.09
C SER A 190 40.50 -7.73 11.77
N GLU A 191 41.12 -8.87 11.54
CA GLU A 191 41.88 -9.20 10.34
C GLU A 191 41.01 -9.80 9.22
N GLY A 192 39.69 -9.98 9.44
CA GLY A 192 38.76 -10.50 8.47
C GLY A 192 38.64 -12.02 8.38
N TYR A 193 39.19 -12.75 9.35
CA TYR A 193 39.04 -14.22 9.45
C TYR A 193 37.75 -14.58 10.22
N LEU A 194 37.27 -15.82 10.01
CA LEU A 194 36.18 -16.38 10.80
C LEU A 194 36.65 -16.52 12.26
N ASP A 195 35.90 -15.90 13.19
CA ASP A 195 36.06 -16.12 14.62
C ASP A 195 35.15 -17.29 15.08
N HIS A 196 33.85 -17.09 15.03
CA HIS A 196 32.88 -18.15 15.37
C HIS A 196 31.53 -17.96 14.66
N SER A 197 30.75 -19.03 14.66
CA SER A 197 29.34 -18.99 14.19
C SER A 197 28.42 -18.72 15.35
N LEU A 198 27.45 -17.79 15.16
CA LEU A 198 26.44 -17.49 16.15
C LEU A 198 25.32 -18.54 16.10
N GLU A 199 24.79 -18.90 17.26
CA GLU A 199 23.62 -19.76 17.38
C GLU A 199 22.36 -18.97 16.95
N ARG A 200 22.01 -19.10 15.67
CA ARG A 200 20.98 -18.29 15.00
C ARG A 200 19.65 -18.21 15.79
N GLY A 201 19.26 -19.27 16.49
CA GLY A 201 18.04 -19.32 17.27
C GLY A 201 17.97 -18.29 18.42
N LYS A 202 19.11 -17.80 18.90
CA LYS A 202 19.20 -16.79 19.98
C LYS A 202 19.16 -15.36 19.48
N TYR A 203 19.27 -15.13 18.17
CA TYR A 203 19.35 -13.81 17.57
C TYR A 203 18.15 -13.53 16.70
N ARG A 204 17.81 -12.24 16.55
CA ARG A 204 16.76 -11.76 15.67
C ARG A 204 17.27 -10.56 14.88
N ALA A 205 16.78 -10.41 13.67
CA ALA A 205 16.93 -9.15 12.94
C ALA A 205 16.01 -8.11 13.58
N SER A 206 16.58 -6.96 13.97
CA SER A 206 15.79 -5.81 14.39
C SER A 206 15.20 -5.14 13.16
N GLU A 207 13.92 -4.87 13.22
CA GLU A 207 13.16 -4.27 12.12
C GLU A 207 12.38 -3.03 12.61
N MET A 208 11.67 -2.40 11.71
CA MET A 208 10.75 -1.31 11.98
C MET A 208 9.31 -1.77 11.70
N PRO A 209 8.31 -1.22 12.44
CA PRO A 209 8.34 -0.08 13.36
C PRO A 209 8.87 -0.44 14.76
N GLN A 210 9.33 0.61 15.48
CA GLN A 210 9.67 0.56 16.90
C GLN A 210 8.85 1.62 17.64
N GLY A 211 8.13 1.22 18.68
CA GLY A 211 7.31 2.09 19.50
C GLY A 211 7.93 2.34 20.86
N PHE A 212 7.75 3.55 21.38
CA PHE A 212 8.23 3.98 22.70
C PHE A 212 7.19 4.85 23.36
N THR A 213 7.07 4.81 24.69
CA THR A 213 6.45 5.95 25.35
C THR A 213 7.31 7.18 25.12
N TYR A 214 6.67 8.35 24.91
CA TYR A 214 7.39 9.59 24.62
C TYR A 214 8.50 9.89 25.64
N ASN A 215 8.18 9.73 26.93
CA ASN A 215 9.14 10.02 27.99
C ASN A 215 10.40 9.12 27.93
N VAL A 216 10.24 7.85 27.58
CA VAL A 216 11.38 6.91 27.48
C VAL A 216 12.31 7.31 26.33
N ILE A 217 11.78 7.52 25.13
CA ILE A 217 12.64 7.84 24.00
C ILE A 217 13.25 9.24 24.10
N HIS A 218 12.49 10.22 24.60
CA HIS A 218 12.98 11.56 24.85
C HIS A 218 14.11 11.55 25.88
N GLN A 219 13.93 10.89 27.04
CA GLN A 219 14.93 10.78 28.08
C GLN A 219 16.17 10.01 27.62
N ALA A 220 15.99 8.95 26.82
CA ALA A 220 17.10 8.21 26.25
C ALA A 220 17.98 9.13 25.39
N TYR A 221 17.40 9.94 24.50
CA TYR A 221 18.15 10.90 23.69
C TYR A 221 18.78 12.02 24.48
N GLN A 222 18.19 12.47 25.58
CA GLN A 222 18.82 13.46 26.47
C GLN A 222 20.09 12.92 27.16
N ARG A 223 20.21 11.61 27.30
CA ARG A 223 21.34 10.95 27.98
C ARG A 223 22.35 10.35 27.02
N CYS A 224 22.07 10.30 25.72
CA CYS A 224 22.97 9.77 24.69
C CYS A 224 24.32 10.51 24.70
N THR A 225 25.38 9.73 24.53
CA THR A 225 26.74 10.26 24.29
C THR A 225 26.92 10.62 22.80
N GLU A 226 27.96 11.38 22.49
CA GLU A 226 28.35 11.64 21.10
C GLU A 226 28.62 10.34 20.32
N SER A 227 29.20 9.34 20.98
CA SER A 227 29.43 8.00 20.37
C SER A 227 28.13 7.30 19.99
N ASP A 228 27.05 7.42 20.80
CA ASP A 228 25.76 6.86 20.47
C ASP A 228 25.13 7.54 19.25
N PHE A 229 25.28 8.87 19.15
CA PHE A 229 24.79 9.63 18.00
C PHE A 229 25.54 9.32 16.72
N GLU A 230 26.85 9.05 16.79
CA GLU A 230 27.68 8.78 15.60
C GLU A 230 27.62 7.32 15.15
N PHE A 231 27.65 6.38 16.07
CA PHE A 231 27.81 4.95 15.76
C PHE A 231 26.61 4.08 16.15
N GLY A 232 25.67 4.62 16.93
CA GLY A 232 24.47 3.89 17.32
C GLY A 232 23.58 3.59 16.12
N THR A 233 22.96 2.44 16.14
CA THR A 233 22.05 1.98 15.07
C THR A 233 20.65 1.57 15.55
N GLU A 234 20.46 1.44 16.89
CA GLU A 234 19.30 0.77 17.48
C GLU A 234 18.66 1.59 18.62
N CYS A 235 17.42 2.04 18.40
CA CYS A 235 16.73 2.86 19.40
C CYS A 235 16.26 2.07 20.63
N LEU A 236 15.92 0.77 20.47
CA LEU A 236 15.55 -0.08 21.61
C LEU A 236 16.71 -0.25 22.57
N HIS A 237 17.92 -0.33 22.04
CA HIS A 237 19.12 -0.41 22.89
C HIS A 237 19.35 0.86 23.71
N LEU A 238 19.10 2.04 23.12
CA LEU A 238 19.18 3.31 23.86
C LEU A 238 18.16 3.37 25.02
N ALA A 239 16.93 2.90 24.79
CA ALA A 239 15.91 2.81 25.83
C ALA A 239 16.34 1.87 26.98
N LEU A 240 16.95 0.74 26.65
CA LEU A 240 17.46 -0.19 27.65
C LEU A 240 18.65 0.41 28.42
N GLN A 241 19.62 0.96 27.71
CA GLN A 241 20.87 1.48 28.30
C GLN A 241 20.64 2.69 29.19
N TYR A 242 19.83 3.66 28.75
CA TYR A 242 19.69 4.95 29.41
C TYR A 242 18.46 5.09 30.30
N CYS A 243 17.43 4.25 30.08
CA CYS A 243 16.18 4.28 30.85
C CYS A 243 15.89 2.96 31.58
N GLY A 244 16.70 1.91 31.40
CA GLY A 244 16.42 0.59 31.95
C GLY A 244 15.15 -0.06 31.38
N THR A 245 14.65 0.48 30.27
CA THR A 245 13.41 0.00 29.65
C THR A 245 13.71 -1.12 28.67
N ASN A 246 13.30 -2.36 29.03
CA ASN A 246 13.45 -3.52 28.17
C ASN A 246 12.28 -3.62 27.20
N ALA A 247 12.55 -3.58 25.91
CA ALA A 247 11.50 -3.57 24.89
C ALA A 247 10.81 -4.92 24.72
N LYS A 248 9.48 -4.91 24.51
CA LYS A 248 8.74 -6.07 24.04
C LYS A 248 9.06 -6.31 22.56
N LEU A 249 9.60 -7.47 22.23
CA LEU A 249 9.92 -7.85 20.84
C LEU A 249 8.73 -8.59 20.23
N ILE A 250 8.28 -8.15 19.04
CA ILE A 250 7.12 -8.67 18.32
C ILE A 250 7.54 -9.10 16.93
N GLU A 251 7.30 -10.36 16.58
CA GLU A 251 7.61 -10.87 15.26
C GLU A 251 6.65 -10.26 14.23
N GLY A 252 7.21 -9.57 13.23
CA GLY A 252 6.47 -8.89 12.18
C GLY A 252 6.33 -9.70 10.91
N PRO A 253 5.44 -9.26 9.99
CA PRO A 253 5.27 -9.90 8.69
C PRO A 253 6.51 -9.72 7.79
N PRO A 254 6.69 -10.58 6.77
CA PRO A 254 7.81 -10.45 5.83
C PRO A 254 7.77 -9.17 4.99
N THR A 255 6.63 -8.48 4.94
CA THR A 255 6.44 -7.21 4.23
C THR A 255 7.21 -6.03 4.82
N LEU A 256 7.73 -6.13 6.04
CA LEU A 256 8.46 -5.06 6.73
C LEU A 256 9.89 -4.80 6.19
N TRP A 257 10.27 -5.36 5.05
CA TRP A 257 11.60 -5.17 4.50
C TRP A 257 11.88 -3.72 4.07
N LYS A 258 13.15 -3.35 4.11
CA LYS A 258 13.64 -2.01 3.80
C LYS A 258 14.09 -1.93 2.34
N VAL A 259 13.56 -0.99 1.57
CA VAL A 259 14.10 -0.63 0.26
C VAL A 259 15.54 -0.12 0.45
N THR A 260 16.50 -0.89 -0.03
CA THR A 260 17.94 -0.64 0.20
C THR A 260 18.72 -0.55 -1.09
N TYR A 261 18.42 -1.40 -2.07
CA TYR A 261 19.08 -1.48 -3.36
C TYR A 261 18.15 -1.06 -4.50
N LYS A 262 18.72 -0.78 -5.68
CA LYS A 262 17.92 -0.42 -6.86
C LYS A 262 16.87 -1.47 -7.22
N ARG A 263 17.20 -2.76 -7.10
CA ARG A 263 16.26 -3.87 -7.34
C ARG A 263 15.05 -3.86 -6.40
N ASP A 264 15.21 -3.33 -5.19
CA ASP A 264 14.12 -3.29 -4.21
C ASP A 264 13.06 -2.26 -4.60
N LEU A 265 13.43 -1.20 -5.38
CA LEU A 265 12.45 -0.27 -5.95
C LEU A 265 11.54 -0.96 -6.97
N ALA A 266 12.09 -1.83 -7.81
CA ALA A 266 11.29 -2.61 -8.76
C ALA A 266 10.38 -3.62 -8.03
N ALA A 267 10.86 -4.25 -6.96
CA ALA A 267 10.04 -5.11 -6.11
C ALA A 267 8.90 -4.34 -5.43
N ALA A 268 9.19 -3.14 -4.91
CA ALA A 268 8.17 -2.26 -4.33
C ALA A 268 7.11 -1.85 -5.35
N GLU A 269 7.52 -1.50 -6.57
CA GLU A 269 6.60 -1.18 -7.66
C GLU A 269 5.70 -2.38 -8.00
N SER A 270 6.25 -3.58 -8.07
CA SER A 270 5.48 -4.80 -8.35
C SER A 270 4.42 -5.07 -7.29
N ILE A 271 4.78 -4.95 -6.00
CA ILE A 271 3.84 -5.15 -4.89
C ILE A 271 2.72 -4.10 -4.90
N ILE A 272 3.06 -2.83 -5.18
CA ILE A 272 2.05 -1.77 -5.30
C ILE A 272 1.12 -2.03 -6.49
N LYS A 273 1.65 -2.42 -7.65
CA LYS A 273 0.83 -2.80 -8.81
C LYS A 273 -0.13 -3.94 -8.48
N GLU A 274 0.36 -4.98 -7.82
CA GLU A 274 -0.44 -6.12 -7.40
C GLU A 274 -1.58 -5.70 -6.46
N SER A 275 -1.32 -4.86 -5.46
CA SER A 275 -2.34 -4.35 -4.54
C SER A 275 -3.41 -3.46 -5.20
N LEU A 276 -3.12 -2.91 -6.38
CA LEU A 276 -4.04 -2.09 -7.17
C LEU A 276 -4.79 -2.88 -8.26
N SER A 277 -4.57 -4.20 -8.38
CA SER A 277 -4.99 -4.97 -9.55
C SER A 277 -6.07 -6.00 -9.27
N GLY A 278 -6.59 -6.06 -8.04
CA GLY A 278 -7.56 -7.07 -7.61
C GLY A 278 -8.99 -6.82 -8.10
N SER A 279 -9.35 -5.54 -8.35
CA SER A 279 -10.72 -5.15 -8.69
C SER A 279 -10.78 -4.16 -9.84
N ALA A 280 -11.97 -4.04 -10.46
CA ALA A 280 -12.29 -2.98 -11.40
C ALA A 280 -13.80 -2.70 -11.45
N CYS A 281 -14.18 -1.45 -11.67
CA CYS A 281 -15.57 -1.04 -11.89
C CYS A 281 -15.91 -1.04 -13.39
N VAL A 282 -16.95 -1.77 -13.79
CA VAL A 282 -17.44 -1.86 -15.16
C VAL A 282 -18.67 -0.96 -15.33
N ILE A 283 -18.58 0.01 -16.23
CA ILE A 283 -19.63 0.99 -16.51
C ILE A 283 -20.30 0.63 -17.83
N THR A 284 -21.63 0.37 -17.81
CA THR A 284 -22.38 -0.16 -18.97
C THR A 284 -23.25 0.89 -19.68
N GLY A 285 -23.48 2.06 -19.10
CA GLY A 285 -24.42 3.05 -19.62
C GLY A 285 -25.87 2.52 -19.72
N GLY A 286 -26.20 1.41 -19.05
CA GLY A 286 -27.53 0.80 -19.04
C GLY A 286 -27.96 0.16 -20.37
N SER A 287 -27.09 0.04 -21.38
CA SER A 287 -27.45 -0.59 -22.64
C SER A 287 -27.45 -2.13 -22.52
N ALA A 288 -28.48 -2.80 -23.05
CA ALA A 288 -28.61 -4.25 -22.94
C ALA A 288 -27.39 -5.04 -23.48
N GLY A 289 -26.79 -4.57 -24.57
CA GLY A 289 -25.59 -5.19 -25.15
C GLY A 289 -24.35 -5.03 -24.25
N ALA A 290 -24.20 -3.89 -23.61
CA ALA A 290 -23.10 -3.63 -22.68
C ALA A 290 -23.26 -4.45 -21.38
N VAL A 291 -24.49 -4.55 -20.85
CA VAL A 291 -24.78 -5.38 -19.66
C VAL A 291 -24.47 -6.86 -19.95
N THR A 292 -24.96 -7.39 -21.08
CA THR A 292 -24.67 -8.79 -21.46
C THR A 292 -23.17 -9.06 -21.61
N LEU A 293 -22.42 -8.12 -22.18
CA LEU A 293 -20.97 -8.24 -22.28
C LEU A 293 -20.33 -8.19 -20.89
N ALA A 294 -20.76 -7.25 -20.04
CA ALA A 294 -20.21 -7.10 -18.69
C ALA A 294 -20.41 -8.36 -17.83
N ASP A 295 -21.60 -8.97 -17.88
CA ASP A 295 -21.90 -10.23 -17.16
C ASP A 295 -21.01 -11.39 -17.64
N THR A 296 -20.75 -11.48 -18.95
CA THR A 296 -19.88 -12.52 -19.50
C THR A 296 -18.40 -12.23 -19.15
N LEU A 297 -18.00 -10.96 -19.21
CA LEU A 297 -16.65 -10.52 -18.87
C LEU A 297 -16.35 -10.75 -17.39
N GLN A 298 -17.33 -10.50 -16.50
CA GLN A 298 -17.19 -10.73 -15.05
C GLN A 298 -16.87 -12.20 -14.75
N LYS A 299 -17.54 -13.14 -15.41
CA LYS A 299 -17.27 -14.59 -15.27
C LYS A 299 -15.87 -14.97 -15.78
N ALA A 300 -15.46 -14.40 -16.92
CA ALA A 300 -14.14 -14.67 -17.49
C ALA A 300 -13.01 -14.04 -16.66
N ALA A 301 -13.22 -12.85 -16.10
CA ALA A 301 -12.25 -12.14 -15.27
C ALA A 301 -12.03 -12.82 -13.91
N ALA A 302 -13.09 -13.39 -13.32
CA ALA A 302 -12.99 -14.15 -12.06
C ALA A 302 -12.01 -15.32 -12.14
N ALA A 303 -11.90 -15.97 -13.30
CA ALA A 303 -10.91 -17.03 -13.54
C ALA A 303 -9.45 -16.50 -13.60
N LEU A 304 -9.26 -15.19 -13.65
CA LEU A 304 -7.97 -14.49 -13.68
C LEU A 304 -7.69 -13.73 -12.37
N ASP A 305 -8.42 -14.02 -11.30
CA ASP A 305 -8.34 -13.33 -10.00
C ASP A 305 -8.55 -11.79 -10.13
N LEU A 306 -9.49 -11.38 -10.98
CA LEU A 306 -9.92 -10.00 -11.15
C LEU A 306 -11.41 -9.89 -10.84
N GLU A 307 -11.75 -9.21 -9.76
CA GLU A 307 -13.12 -8.94 -9.34
C GLU A 307 -13.68 -7.75 -10.13
N LEU A 308 -14.87 -7.91 -10.72
CA LEU A 308 -15.53 -6.86 -11.50
C LEU A 308 -16.87 -6.48 -10.87
N ASP A 309 -17.00 -5.22 -10.49
CA ASP A 309 -18.26 -4.62 -10.07
C ASP A 309 -18.95 -3.96 -11.26
N VAL A 310 -20.15 -4.42 -11.59
CA VAL A 310 -20.90 -3.94 -12.77
C VAL A 310 -21.94 -2.91 -12.34
N VAL A 311 -21.84 -1.70 -12.91
CA VAL A 311 -22.78 -0.60 -12.65
C VAL A 311 -23.30 0.00 -13.96
N SER A 312 -24.47 0.65 -13.90
CA SER A 312 -24.99 1.40 -15.06
C SER A 312 -24.22 2.70 -15.28
N ASP A 313 -24.00 3.44 -14.21
CA ASP A 313 -23.32 4.74 -14.18
C ASP A 313 -22.72 4.98 -12.79
N LEU A 314 -22.00 6.09 -12.63
CA LEU A 314 -21.31 6.47 -11.38
C LEU A 314 -22.07 7.58 -10.61
N THR A 315 -23.40 7.60 -10.71
CA THR A 315 -24.26 8.54 -9.96
C THR A 315 -24.80 7.91 -8.68
N GLY A 316 -25.29 8.73 -7.75
CA GLY A 316 -25.86 8.27 -6.49
C GLY A 316 -24.87 7.43 -5.67
N ASP A 317 -25.30 6.28 -5.19
CA ASP A 317 -24.50 5.37 -4.36
C ASP A 317 -23.26 4.82 -5.10
N ASN A 318 -23.33 4.75 -6.43
CA ASN A 318 -22.20 4.31 -7.26
C ASN A 318 -21.08 5.37 -7.36
N GLY A 319 -21.32 6.61 -6.95
CA GLY A 319 -20.30 7.66 -6.88
C GLY A 319 -19.12 7.31 -6.00
N ARG A 320 -19.27 6.36 -5.07
CA ARG A 320 -18.19 5.86 -4.21
C ARG A 320 -17.01 5.28 -5.03
N TYR A 321 -17.28 4.64 -6.17
CA TYR A 321 -16.24 4.06 -7.00
C TYR A 321 -15.24 5.10 -7.51
N LEU A 322 -15.65 6.35 -7.72
CA LEU A 322 -14.73 7.45 -8.09
C LEU A 322 -13.66 7.70 -7.01
N SER A 323 -13.98 7.42 -5.74
CA SER A 323 -13.07 7.61 -4.61
C SER A 323 -12.40 6.34 -4.11
N GLU A 324 -12.93 5.16 -4.40
CA GLU A 324 -12.45 3.88 -3.87
C GLU A 324 -11.70 3.04 -4.90
N GLU A 325 -12.11 3.10 -6.20
CA GLU A 325 -11.56 2.25 -7.26
C GLU A 325 -10.40 2.91 -8.02
N CYS A 326 -9.48 2.08 -8.54
CA CYS A 326 -8.34 2.51 -9.36
C CYS A 326 -8.41 2.02 -10.80
N ASN A 327 -9.32 1.12 -11.14
CA ASN A 327 -9.45 0.51 -12.45
C ASN A 327 -10.89 0.59 -12.94
N PHE A 328 -11.08 1.09 -14.14
CA PHE A 328 -12.40 1.27 -14.73
C PHE A 328 -12.46 0.68 -16.14
N ILE A 329 -13.57 0.02 -16.43
CA ILE A 329 -13.86 -0.54 -17.76
C ILE A 329 -15.15 0.11 -18.24
N GLN A 330 -15.06 0.99 -19.23
CA GLN A 330 -16.23 1.60 -19.84
C GLN A 330 -16.62 0.83 -21.10
N VAL A 331 -17.81 0.23 -21.11
CA VAL A 331 -18.35 -0.51 -22.25
C VAL A 331 -19.23 0.40 -23.07
N SER A 332 -18.90 0.56 -24.36
CA SER A 332 -19.69 1.33 -25.32
C SER A 332 -20.17 0.47 -26.47
N VAL A 333 -21.45 0.64 -26.88
CA VAL A 333 -22.09 -0.13 -27.95
C VAL A 333 -22.43 0.80 -29.11
N ASN A 334 -22.07 0.40 -30.34
CA ASN A 334 -22.49 1.04 -31.59
C ASN A 334 -22.27 2.54 -31.67
N GLY A 335 -21.07 2.98 -32.02
CA GLY A 335 -20.82 4.36 -32.38
C GLY A 335 -20.97 5.39 -31.28
N SER A 336 -21.10 4.95 -29.99
CA SER A 336 -21.06 5.85 -28.87
C SER A 336 -19.73 6.59 -28.83
N CYS A 337 -19.84 7.87 -28.72
CA CYS A 337 -18.82 8.82 -29.05
C CYS A 337 -17.72 8.85 -27.98
N LEU A 338 -16.50 9.11 -28.38
CA LEU A 338 -15.36 9.46 -27.51
C LEU A 338 -15.71 10.56 -26.48
N SER A 339 -16.83 11.29 -26.68
CA SER A 339 -17.36 12.29 -25.73
C SER A 339 -17.76 11.68 -24.37
N GLU A 340 -18.29 10.44 -24.33
CA GLU A 340 -18.66 9.78 -23.06
C GLU A 340 -17.40 9.46 -22.27
N VAL A 341 -16.36 8.96 -22.95
CA VAL A 341 -15.05 8.69 -22.32
C VAL A 341 -14.44 10.00 -21.81
N LYS A 342 -14.54 11.10 -22.57
CA LYS A 342 -14.03 12.41 -22.15
C LYS A 342 -14.74 12.92 -20.91
N SER A 343 -16.09 12.82 -20.86
CA SER A 343 -16.86 13.21 -19.69
C SER A 343 -16.42 12.41 -18.45
N PHE A 344 -16.33 11.09 -18.59
CA PHE A 344 -15.89 10.22 -17.52
C PHE A 344 -14.47 10.55 -17.01
N LEU A 345 -13.54 10.84 -17.90
CA LEU A 345 -12.19 11.28 -17.51
C LEU A 345 -12.20 12.58 -16.71
N MET A 346 -13.12 13.51 -17.02
CA MET A 346 -13.30 14.75 -16.24
C MET A 346 -13.82 14.46 -14.83
N ASP A 347 -14.74 13.52 -14.69
CA ASP A 347 -15.27 13.11 -13.37
C ASP A 347 -14.16 12.47 -12.51
N LEU A 348 -13.32 11.62 -13.10
CA LEU A 348 -12.16 11.03 -12.42
C LEU A 348 -11.14 12.09 -12.00
N GLU A 349 -10.93 13.11 -12.81
CA GLU A 349 -10.04 14.23 -12.48
C GLU A 349 -10.58 15.03 -11.30
N ALA A 350 -11.90 15.30 -11.29
CA ALA A 350 -12.56 16.03 -10.21
C ALA A 350 -12.47 15.28 -8.87
N ALA A 351 -12.49 13.95 -8.90
CA ALA A 351 -12.31 13.10 -7.72
C ALA A 351 -10.87 13.10 -7.15
N ASN A 352 -9.89 13.61 -7.89
CA ASN A 352 -8.50 13.85 -7.47
C ASN A 352 -7.69 12.58 -7.06
N ARG A 353 -8.20 11.41 -7.37
CA ARG A 353 -7.60 10.13 -6.96
C ARG A 353 -6.33 9.78 -7.73
N ALA A 354 -6.21 10.25 -8.97
CA ALA A 354 -5.05 10.06 -9.83
C ALA A 354 -3.73 10.64 -9.25
N LEU A 355 -3.81 11.48 -8.23
CA LEU A 355 -2.63 11.97 -7.50
C LEU A 355 -1.91 10.85 -6.75
N LEU A 356 -2.65 9.90 -6.20
CA LEU A 356 -2.08 8.85 -5.35
C LEU A 356 -1.52 7.69 -6.16
N HIS A 357 -2.26 7.26 -7.20
CA HIS A 357 -1.92 6.11 -8.04
C HIS A 357 -2.34 6.37 -9.49
N PRO A 358 -1.64 5.78 -10.49
CA PRO A 358 -2.12 5.79 -11.86
C PRO A 358 -3.48 5.10 -11.95
N LEU A 359 -4.51 5.82 -12.37
CA LEU A 359 -5.81 5.22 -12.67
C LEU A 359 -5.75 4.52 -14.03
N VAL A 360 -6.37 3.35 -14.13
CA VAL A 360 -6.52 2.60 -15.38
C VAL A 360 -7.93 2.79 -15.89
N VAL A 361 -8.09 3.26 -17.12
CA VAL A 361 -9.36 3.34 -17.82
C VAL A 361 -9.27 2.53 -19.10
N ILE A 362 -10.11 1.52 -19.24
CA ILE A 362 -10.18 0.64 -20.41
C ILE A 362 -11.50 0.90 -21.10
N TRP A 363 -11.44 1.46 -22.32
CA TRP A 363 -12.60 1.66 -23.14
C TRP A 363 -12.83 0.44 -24.04
N VAL A 364 -13.84 -0.36 -23.72
CA VAL A 364 -14.25 -1.54 -24.50
C VAL A 364 -15.34 -1.14 -25.50
N ARG A 365 -14.99 -1.13 -26.78
CA ARG A 365 -15.92 -0.82 -27.86
C ARG A 365 -16.50 -2.11 -28.47
N LEU A 366 -17.78 -2.30 -28.31
CA LEU A 366 -18.53 -3.42 -28.91
C LEU A 366 -19.05 -3.01 -30.29
N CYS A 367 -18.43 -3.56 -31.35
CA CYS A 367 -18.71 -3.25 -32.75
C CYS A 367 -19.62 -4.30 -33.38
N ARG A 368 -20.53 -3.86 -34.30
CA ARG A 368 -21.27 -4.80 -35.15
C ARG A 368 -20.34 -5.45 -36.18
N PRO A 369 -20.72 -6.66 -36.71
CA PRO A 369 -19.89 -7.33 -37.69
C PRO A 369 -19.62 -6.53 -38.97
N ASP A 370 -20.58 -5.66 -39.37
CA ASP A 370 -20.55 -4.90 -40.61
C ASP A 370 -20.13 -3.42 -40.41
N GLU A 371 -19.66 -3.05 -39.21
CA GLU A 371 -19.25 -1.68 -38.93
C GLU A 371 -17.90 -1.38 -39.58
N PRO A 372 -17.83 -0.35 -40.46
CA PRO A 372 -16.58 0.00 -41.11
C PRO A 372 -15.51 0.42 -40.11
N VAL A 373 -14.27 0.06 -40.40
CA VAL A 373 -13.10 0.50 -39.61
C VAL A 373 -12.94 2.01 -39.80
N MET A 374 -13.54 2.80 -38.89
CA MET A 374 -13.36 4.25 -38.91
C MET A 374 -11.94 4.64 -38.43
N PRO A 375 -11.33 5.68 -38.98
CA PRO A 375 -10.00 6.12 -38.56
C PRO A 375 -10.04 6.90 -37.26
N GLU A 376 -10.22 6.20 -36.13
CA GLU A 376 -10.24 6.80 -34.78
C GLU A 376 -8.92 6.71 -33.98
N PRO A 377 -7.82 6.09 -34.47
CA PRO A 377 -6.61 5.97 -33.65
C PRO A 377 -6.02 7.32 -33.21
N ALA A 378 -6.14 8.34 -34.04
CA ALA A 378 -5.59 9.68 -33.74
C ALA A 378 -6.40 10.37 -32.60
N ALA A 379 -7.72 10.32 -32.65
CA ALA A 379 -8.58 10.99 -31.67
C ALA A 379 -8.48 10.37 -30.27
N ILE A 380 -8.34 9.04 -30.17
CA ILE A 380 -8.13 8.37 -28.88
C ILE A 380 -6.74 8.66 -28.32
N MET A 381 -5.73 8.74 -29.19
CA MET A 381 -4.35 9.06 -28.80
C MET A 381 -4.23 10.46 -28.18
N ASP A 382 -4.92 11.45 -28.73
CA ASP A 382 -4.93 12.82 -28.21
C ASP A 382 -5.57 12.86 -26.79
N VAL A 383 -6.72 12.21 -26.63
CA VAL A 383 -7.40 12.12 -25.33
C VAL A 383 -6.56 11.37 -24.31
N ALA A 384 -5.97 10.24 -24.71
CA ALA A 384 -5.13 9.44 -23.84
C ALA A 384 -3.83 10.17 -23.44
N SER A 385 -3.25 10.95 -24.35
CA SER A 385 -2.06 11.77 -24.06
C SER A 385 -2.37 12.85 -23.03
N ALA A 386 -3.52 13.52 -23.16
CA ALA A 386 -3.99 14.50 -22.17
C ALA A 386 -4.29 13.86 -20.81
N ALA A 387 -4.95 12.70 -20.79
CA ALA A 387 -5.25 11.95 -19.56
C ALA A 387 -3.98 11.47 -18.85
N LYS A 388 -2.97 11.01 -19.61
CA LYS A 388 -1.68 10.58 -19.09
C LYS A 388 -0.94 11.67 -18.30
N LEU A 389 -1.03 12.93 -18.73
CA LEU A 389 -0.46 14.06 -17.97
C LEU A 389 -1.09 14.21 -16.59
N ARG A 390 -2.27 13.66 -16.39
CA ARG A 390 -3.04 13.66 -15.14
C ARG A 390 -2.99 12.31 -14.42
N ASN A 391 -2.02 11.47 -14.79
CA ASN A 391 -1.81 10.12 -14.22
C ASN A 391 -2.98 9.16 -14.46
N ILE A 392 -3.72 9.32 -15.57
CA ILE A 392 -4.79 8.40 -16.00
C ILE A 392 -4.32 7.68 -17.26
N LEU A 393 -4.28 6.37 -17.23
CA LEU A 393 -3.84 5.49 -18.30
C LEU A 393 -5.06 5.00 -19.09
N LEU A 394 -5.36 5.64 -20.21
CA LEU A 394 -6.47 5.27 -21.10
C LEU A 394 -6.01 4.27 -22.17
N TYR A 395 -6.68 3.11 -22.22
CA TYR A 395 -6.50 2.09 -23.23
C TYR A 395 -7.81 1.81 -23.96
N GLY A 396 -7.73 1.35 -25.21
CA GLY A 396 -8.89 0.94 -25.99
C GLY A 396 -8.86 -0.56 -26.30
N ILE A 397 -10.01 -1.22 -26.26
CA ILE A 397 -10.20 -2.59 -26.75
C ILE A 397 -11.37 -2.59 -27.74
N ARG A 398 -11.16 -3.12 -28.92
CA ARG A 398 -12.21 -3.36 -29.91
C ARG A 398 -12.64 -4.81 -29.88
N LEU A 399 -13.94 -5.05 -29.74
CA LEU A 399 -14.55 -6.35 -29.74
C LEU A 399 -15.65 -6.39 -30.81
N HIS A 400 -15.61 -7.36 -31.72
CA HIS A 400 -16.67 -7.58 -32.72
C HIS A 400 -17.69 -8.60 -32.21
N GLN A 401 -18.97 -8.24 -32.34
CA GLN A 401 -20.05 -9.19 -32.03
C GLN A 401 -19.97 -10.39 -32.98
N SER A 402 -20.15 -11.60 -32.43
CA SER A 402 -20.25 -12.84 -33.20
C SER A 402 -21.57 -13.53 -32.90
N LYS A 403 -22.20 -14.08 -33.94
CA LYS A 403 -23.39 -14.95 -33.80
C LYS A 403 -23.01 -16.38 -33.42
N ASP A 404 -21.75 -16.75 -33.59
CA ASP A 404 -21.21 -18.05 -33.19
C ASP A 404 -20.86 -17.98 -31.68
N PRO A 405 -21.53 -18.79 -30.83
CA PRO A 405 -21.33 -18.77 -29.40
C PRO A 405 -19.88 -19.07 -28.97
N GLU A 406 -19.24 -20.06 -29.62
CA GLU A 406 -17.86 -20.44 -29.25
C GLU A 406 -16.86 -19.33 -29.61
N ARG A 407 -17.05 -18.68 -30.75
CA ARG A 407 -16.24 -17.57 -31.17
C ARG A 407 -16.46 -16.36 -30.24
N TRP A 408 -17.70 -16.10 -29.85
CA TRP A 408 -18.04 -15.04 -28.92
C TRP A 408 -17.35 -15.25 -27.56
N GLU A 409 -17.47 -16.43 -26.97
CA GLU A 409 -16.88 -16.79 -25.70
C GLU A 409 -15.36 -16.65 -25.72
N ARG A 410 -14.69 -17.12 -26.78
CA ARG A 410 -13.24 -16.91 -26.98
C ARG A 410 -12.85 -15.46 -27.08
N SER A 411 -13.64 -14.63 -27.77
CA SER A 411 -13.35 -13.19 -27.88
C SER A 411 -13.54 -12.49 -26.54
N VAL A 412 -14.56 -12.82 -25.75
CA VAL A 412 -14.75 -12.25 -24.39
C VAL A 412 -13.65 -12.70 -23.44
N SER A 413 -13.23 -13.96 -23.48
CA SER A 413 -12.08 -14.45 -22.71
C SER A 413 -10.81 -13.68 -23.07
N ARG A 414 -10.62 -13.36 -24.35
CA ARG A 414 -9.50 -12.54 -24.81
C ARG A 414 -9.59 -11.10 -24.28
N VAL A 415 -10.79 -10.50 -24.21
CA VAL A 415 -10.98 -9.19 -23.57
C VAL A 415 -10.60 -9.27 -22.10
N ALA A 416 -11.00 -10.31 -21.37
CA ALA A 416 -10.64 -10.48 -19.95
C ALA A 416 -9.13 -10.59 -19.76
N GLU A 417 -8.43 -11.38 -20.59
CA GLU A 417 -6.96 -11.50 -20.55
C GLU A 417 -6.27 -10.15 -20.78
N ILE A 418 -6.68 -9.42 -21.84
CA ILE A 418 -6.11 -8.12 -22.16
C ILE A 418 -6.38 -7.11 -21.02
N THR A 419 -7.61 -7.09 -20.52
CA THR A 419 -8.02 -6.21 -19.41
C THR A 419 -7.19 -6.49 -18.16
N SER A 420 -7.08 -7.76 -17.75
CA SER A 420 -6.26 -8.16 -16.60
C SER A 420 -4.79 -7.77 -16.79
N ALA A 421 -4.23 -7.98 -17.97
CA ALA A 421 -2.85 -7.59 -18.26
C ALA A 421 -2.65 -6.07 -18.21
N LEU A 422 -3.56 -5.27 -18.78
CA LEU A 422 -3.48 -3.80 -18.74
C LEU A 422 -3.58 -3.25 -17.32
N ILE A 423 -4.45 -3.82 -16.48
CA ILE A 423 -4.62 -3.45 -15.08
C ILE A 423 -3.36 -3.81 -14.27
N ARG A 424 -2.81 -5.01 -14.45
CA ARG A 424 -1.60 -5.47 -13.73
C ARG A 424 -0.34 -4.72 -14.15
N GLU A 425 -0.13 -4.56 -15.45
CA GLU A 425 1.11 -3.98 -15.97
C GLU A 425 1.12 -2.45 -15.90
N ARG A 426 -0.03 -1.79 -16.05
CA ARG A 426 -0.15 -0.31 -16.08
C ARG A 426 0.86 0.31 -17.05
N SER A 427 1.00 -0.28 -18.24
CA SER A 427 2.07 0.05 -19.19
C SER A 427 1.84 1.42 -19.84
N PRO A 428 2.71 2.43 -19.62
CA PRO A 428 2.58 3.73 -20.27
C PRO A 428 2.80 3.68 -21.79
N ALA A 429 3.38 2.58 -22.30
CA ALA A 429 3.65 2.41 -23.73
C ALA A 429 2.40 2.03 -24.54
N LEU A 430 1.38 1.45 -23.89
CA LEU A 430 0.13 1.05 -24.53
C LEU A 430 -0.98 2.11 -24.43
N VAL A 431 -0.72 3.23 -23.75
CA VAL A 431 -1.68 4.33 -23.59
C VAL A 431 -2.09 4.88 -24.95
N GLY A 432 -3.40 5.00 -25.18
CA GLY A 432 -3.99 5.48 -26.42
C GLY A 432 -4.05 4.46 -27.55
N GLN A 433 -3.56 3.23 -27.35
CA GLN A 433 -3.67 2.18 -28.34
C GLN A 433 -5.06 1.51 -28.30
N LEU A 434 -5.54 1.11 -29.49
CA LEU A 434 -6.78 0.35 -29.66
C LEU A 434 -6.41 -1.12 -29.99
N LEU A 435 -6.50 -1.98 -28.97
CA LEU A 435 -6.18 -3.39 -29.06
C LEU A 435 -7.37 -4.19 -29.66
N GLN A 436 -7.08 -5.30 -30.31
CA GLN A 436 -8.10 -6.18 -30.91
C GLN A 436 -8.28 -7.44 -30.03
N ALA A 437 -9.54 -7.81 -29.79
CA ALA A 437 -9.92 -9.03 -29.08
C ALA A 437 -10.77 -9.97 -29.95
#